data_d7b88b5f6615cfdb88716db688932147
#
_entry.id   d7b88b5f6615cfdb88716db688932147
#
_cell.length_a   1.000
_cell.length_b   1.000
_cell.length_c   1.000
_cell.angle_alpha   90.00
_cell.angle_beta   90.00
_cell.angle_gamma   90.00
#
_symmetry.space_group_name_H-M   'P 1'
#
loop_
_entity.id
_entity.type
_entity.pdbx_description
1 polymer ?
#
loop_
_entity_poly.entity_id
_entity_poly.type
_entity_poly.pdbx_seq_one_letter_code
_entity_poly.pdbx_strand_id
1 'polypeptide(L)'
;MPPGRDVGHDPRSAYVERFWLSTLGPSATWIIRRIADHLDDSPDGVAVNLNDFAQSVGLSFARGVDSSFGKALHRCSMFNLIRPNGNGYDVKRRIPDLTTRQLDRMHQQLRRDHGEWVQRTWTTDVSAIEHQLVSAGVDRRVAAIAAENVITPTSS
;
A
#
# COMPACT_ATOMS: atom_id res chain seq x y z
N MET A 1 -8.24 -9.66 -22.04
CA MET A 1 -8.22 -9.69 -20.56
C MET A 1 -8.24 -8.24 -20.07
N PRO A 2 -9.22 -7.85 -19.27
CA PRO A 2 -9.11 -6.57 -18.58
C PRO A 2 -7.83 -6.60 -17.74
N PRO A 3 -7.06 -5.51 -17.68
CA PRO A 3 -5.91 -5.46 -16.80
C PRO A 3 -6.38 -5.83 -15.40
N GLY A 4 -5.75 -6.85 -14.83
CA GLY A 4 -6.04 -7.25 -13.45
C GLY A 4 -6.02 -5.99 -12.58
N ARG A 5 -7.03 -5.80 -11.75
CA ARG A 5 -7.04 -4.72 -10.77
C ARG A 5 -5.73 -4.83 -9.99
N ASP A 6 -4.93 -3.80 -10.02
CA ASP A 6 -3.77 -3.69 -9.14
C ASP A 6 -4.29 -3.76 -7.71
N VAL A 7 -4.19 -4.95 -7.11
CA VAL A 7 -4.65 -5.17 -5.75
C VAL A 7 -3.67 -4.52 -4.80
N GLY A 8 -4.18 -3.67 -3.91
CA GLY A 8 -3.37 -2.95 -2.93
C GLY A 8 -3.29 -1.46 -3.21
N HIS A 9 -2.36 -0.81 -2.50
CA HIS A 9 -2.22 0.64 -2.48
C HIS A 9 -0.84 1.06 -2.95
N ASP A 10 -0.76 2.18 -3.67
CA ASP A 10 0.53 2.81 -3.95
C ASP A 10 1.20 3.20 -2.62
N PRO A 11 2.52 2.97 -2.46
CA PRO A 11 3.24 3.38 -1.24
C PRO A 11 3.11 4.87 -0.90
N ARG A 12 2.82 5.71 -1.89
CA ARG A 12 2.65 7.16 -1.73
C ARG A 12 1.19 7.57 -1.52
N SER A 13 0.27 6.61 -1.47
CA SER A 13 -1.17 6.86 -1.31
C SER A 13 -1.52 7.40 0.06
N ALA A 14 -2.68 8.02 0.15
CA ALA A 14 -3.24 8.50 1.41
C ALA A 14 -3.52 7.35 2.39
N TYR A 15 -3.87 6.16 1.90
CA TYR A 15 -4.07 4.98 2.74
C TYR A 15 -2.79 4.59 3.49
N VAL A 16 -1.66 4.52 2.80
CA VAL A 16 -0.37 4.19 3.41
C VAL A 16 0.06 5.26 4.40
N GLU A 17 -0.06 6.53 4.02
CA GLU A 17 0.29 7.65 4.89
C GLU A 17 -0.56 7.69 6.16
N ARG A 18 -1.84 7.41 6.08
CA ARG A 18 -2.76 7.49 7.22
C ARG A 18 -2.72 6.25 8.11
N PHE A 19 -2.66 5.06 7.52
CA PHE A 19 -2.95 3.82 8.24
C PHE A 19 -1.73 2.91 8.38
N TRP A 20 -0.89 2.79 7.37
CA TRP A 20 0.34 2.03 7.49
C TRP A 20 1.41 2.71 8.34
N LEU A 21 1.39 4.03 8.39
CA LEU A 21 2.41 4.81 9.12
C LEU A 21 2.52 4.38 10.59
N SER A 22 1.41 4.18 11.29
CA SER A 22 1.42 3.78 12.70
C SER A 22 1.92 2.34 12.90
N THR A 23 1.72 1.48 11.93
CA THR A 23 2.13 0.07 11.97
C THR A 23 3.61 -0.09 11.57
N LEU A 24 3.98 0.54 10.48
CA LEU A 24 5.32 0.42 9.88
C LEU A 24 6.35 1.36 10.51
N GLY A 25 5.90 2.52 10.98
CA GLY A 25 6.74 3.60 11.50
C GLY A 25 7.18 4.58 10.41
N PRO A 26 7.55 5.82 10.79
CA PRO A 26 7.84 6.87 9.82
C PRO A 26 9.06 6.56 8.94
N SER A 27 10.14 6.07 9.50
CA SER A 27 11.36 5.79 8.74
C SER A 27 11.14 4.75 7.64
N ALA A 28 10.53 3.62 7.99
CA ALA A 28 10.23 2.55 7.05
C ALA A 28 9.22 3.00 5.99
N THR A 29 8.22 3.79 6.39
CA THR A 29 7.22 4.35 5.46
C THR A 29 7.90 5.26 4.42
N TRP A 30 8.80 6.14 4.82
CA TRP A 30 9.53 7.00 3.88
C TRP A 30 10.44 6.22 2.95
N ILE A 31 11.06 5.14 3.43
CA ILE A 31 11.88 4.26 2.58
C ILE A 31 11.05 3.67 1.44
N ILE A 32 9.91 3.06 1.73
CA ILE A 32 9.08 2.45 0.67
C ILE A 32 8.53 3.49 -0.32
N ARG A 33 8.19 4.67 0.17
CA ARG A 33 7.72 5.78 -0.67
C ARG A 33 8.82 6.27 -1.63
N ARG A 34 10.04 6.42 -1.12
CA ARG A 34 11.19 6.84 -1.93
C ARG A 34 11.60 5.77 -2.95
N ILE A 35 11.53 4.50 -2.58
CA ILE A 35 11.76 3.38 -3.52
C ILE A 35 10.73 3.42 -4.66
N ALA A 36 9.47 3.71 -4.34
CA ALA A 36 8.42 3.81 -5.35
C ALA A 36 8.74 4.90 -6.39
N ASP A 37 9.25 6.06 -5.95
CA ASP A 37 9.69 7.11 -6.86
C ASP A 37 10.80 6.63 -7.80
N HIS A 38 11.82 5.97 -7.27
CA HIS A 38 12.91 5.41 -8.09
C HIS A 38 12.42 4.36 -9.09
N LEU A 39 11.46 3.53 -8.71
CA LEU A 39 10.92 2.49 -9.58
C LEU A 39 9.98 3.05 -10.67
N ASP A 40 9.39 4.22 -10.47
CA ASP A 40 8.67 4.90 -11.54
C ASP A 40 9.62 5.35 -12.65
N ASP A 41 10.79 5.86 -12.27
CA ASP A 41 11.82 6.27 -13.23
C ASP A 41 12.55 5.07 -13.87
N SER A 42 12.67 3.97 -13.13
CA SER A 42 13.38 2.77 -13.54
C SER A 42 12.60 1.50 -13.16
N PRO A 43 11.55 1.15 -13.94
CA PRO A 43 10.62 0.05 -13.58
C PRO A 43 11.29 -1.33 -13.44
N ASP A 44 12.39 -1.57 -14.14
CA ASP A 44 13.13 -2.84 -14.11
C ASP A 44 14.09 -2.94 -12.93
N GLY A 45 14.20 -1.89 -12.15
CA GLY A 45 15.08 -1.82 -11.01
C GLY A 45 16.12 -0.71 -11.14
N VAL A 46 16.70 -0.34 -10.02
CA VAL A 46 17.71 0.71 -9.93
C VAL A 46 18.79 0.31 -8.93
N ALA A 47 20.03 0.57 -9.28
CA ALA A 47 21.14 0.47 -8.35
C ALA A 47 21.28 1.77 -7.56
N VAL A 48 21.26 1.68 -6.23
CA VAL A 48 21.41 2.85 -5.37
C VAL A 48 22.58 2.66 -4.38
N ASN A 49 23.25 3.75 -4.06
CA ASN A 49 24.17 3.78 -2.94
C ASN A 49 23.36 3.88 -1.65
N LEU A 50 23.52 2.94 -0.73
CA LEU A 50 22.71 2.87 0.50
C LEU A 50 22.96 4.04 1.45
N ASN A 51 24.19 4.58 1.49
CA ASN A 51 24.47 5.77 2.29
C ASN A 51 23.74 7.01 1.75
N ASP A 52 23.79 7.21 0.44
CA ASP A 52 23.13 8.33 -0.22
C ASP A 52 21.60 8.21 -0.08
N PHE A 53 21.09 7.02 -0.26
CA PHE A 53 19.67 6.75 -0.09
C PHE A 53 19.22 7.03 1.36
N ALA A 54 19.95 6.52 2.34
CA ALA A 54 19.66 6.75 3.76
C ALA A 54 19.64 8.24 4.09
N GLN A 55 20.64 8.99 3.64
CA GLN A 55 20.70 10.44 3.83
C GLN A 55 19.52 11.16 3.17
N SER A 56 19.07 10.69 2.01
CA SER A 56 17.93 11.30 1.30
C SER A 56 16.61 11.21 2.07
N VAL A 57 16.50 10.28 2.99
CA VAL A 57 15.33 10.11 3.89
C VAL A 57 15.64 10.50 5.34
N GLY A 58 16.75 11.19 5.55
CA GLY A 58 17.13 11.69 6.88
C GLY A 58 17.65 10.64 7.85
N LEU A 59 18.17 9.52 7.35
CA LEU A 59 18.65 8.40 8.14
C LEU A 59 20.16 8.20 7.96
N SER A 60 20.76 7.39 8.84
CA SER A 60 22.16 7.00 8.75
C SER A 60 22.30 5.52 8.44
N PHE A 61 23.29 5.17 7.59
CA PHE A 61 23.69 3.80 7.31
C PHE A 61 25.12 3.49 7.84
N ALA A 62 25.71 4.38 8.63
CA ALA A 62 27.10 4.28 9.08
C ALA A 62 27.42 2.98 9.84
N ARG A 63 26.43 2.37 10.51
CA ARG A 63 26.57 1.10 11.25
C ARG A 63 25.95 -0.10 10.52
N GLY A 64 25.69 0.00 9.21
CA GLY A 64 25.08 -1.06 8.44
C GLY A 64 23.71 -1.47 8.98
N VAL A 65 23.55 -2.76 9.27
CA VAL A 65 22.26 -3.33 9.74
C VAL A 65 21.80 -2.77 11.10
N ASP A 66 22.71 -2.29 11.92
CA ASP A 66 22.42 -1.70 13.24
C ASP A 66 22.14 -0.20 13.18
N SER A 67 22.27 0.41 12.00
CA SER A 67 21.93 1.81 11.78
C SER A 67 20.43 2.05 11.76
N SER A 68 20.02 3.32 11.88
CA SER A 68 18.60 3.70 11.76
C SER A 68 17.99 3.28 10.42
N PHE A 69 18.75 3.40 9.34
CA PHE A 69 18.32 2.94 8.02
C PHE A 69 18.22 1.41 7.95
N GLY A 70 19.24 0.69 8.46
CA GLY A 70 19.23 -0.77 8.47
C GLY A 70 18.06 -1.36 9.26
N LYS A 71 17.76 -0.76 10.42
CA LYS A 71 16.60 -1.17 11.24
C LYS A 71 15.28 -0.91 10.54
N ALA A 72 15.14 0.25 9.89
CA ALA A 72 13.94 0.58 9.13
C ALA A 72 13.75 -0.35 7.92
N LEU A 73 14.83 -0.67 7.22
CA LEU A 73 14.82 -1.62 6.11
C LEU A 73 14.42 -3.02 6.57
N HIS A 74 14.96 -3.47 7.70
CA HIS A 74 14.58 -4.75 8.32
C HIS A 74 13.08 -4.76 8.67
N ARG A 75 12.55 -3.65 9.18
CA ARG A 75 11.12 -3.54 9.47
C ARG A 75 10.25 -3.69 8.22
N CYS A 76 10.64 -3.10 7.11
CA CYS A 76 9.97 -3.33 5.83
C CYS A 76 9.96 -4.81 5.44
N SER A 77 11.07 -5.51 5.67
CA SER A 77 11.19 -6.95 5.43
C SER A 77 10.27 -7.77 6.33
N MET A 78 10.14 -7.41 7.60
CA MET A 78 9.24 -8.08 8.55
C MET A 78 7.76 -8.01 8.12
N PHE A 79 7.38 -6.96 7.42
CA PHE A 79 6.02 -6.81 6.85
C PHE A 79 5.89 -7.32 5.41
N ASN A 80 6.89 -8.02 4.92
CA ASN A 80 6.94 -8.56 3.55
C ASN A 80 6.82 -7.50 2.45
N LEU A 81 7.21 -6.27 2.71
CA LEU A 81 7.18 -5.20 1.72
C LEU A 81 8.43 -5.19 0.85
N ILE A 82 9.53 -5.68 1.40
CA ILE A 82 10.77 -5.97 0.68
C ILE A 82 11.26 -7.36 1.04
N ARG A 83 12.05 -7.96 0.17
CA ARG A 83 12.69 -9.25 0.40
C ARG A 83 14.10 -9.24 -0.15
N PRO A 84 15.11 -9.66 0.64
CA PRO A 84 16.48 -9.79 0.13
C PRO A 84 16.53 -10.76 -1.06
N ASN A 85 17.26 -10.37 -2.12
CA ASN A 85 17.46 -11.18 -3.30
C ASN A 85 18.87 -10.93 -3.84
N GLY A 86 19.79 -11.88 -3.59
CA GLY A 86 21.19 -11.72 -3.93
C GLY A 86 21.80 -10.50 -3.25
N ASN A 87 22.35 -9.58 -4.02
CA ASN A 87 22.95 -8.33 -3.51
C ASN A 87 21.94 -7.19 -3.40
N GLY A 88 20.66 -7.45 -3.68
CA GLY A 88 19.62 -6.42 -3.70
C GLY A 88 18.36 -6.86 -2.99
N TYR A 89 17.27 -6.21 -3.35
CA TYR A 89 15.96 -6.46 -2.78
C TYR A 89 14.90 -6.49 -3.86
N ASP A 90 13.97 -7.43 -3.72
CA ASP A 90 12.68 -7.37 -4.42
C ASP A 90 11.73 -6.51 -3.59
N VAL A 91 11.05 -5.60 -4.23
CA VAL A 91 10.18 -4.62 -3.56
C VAL A 91 8.74 -4.77 -4.06
N LYS A 92 7.79 -4.83 -3.14
CA LYS A 92 6.38 -4.79 -3.51
C LYS A 92 6.01 -3.40 -4.02
N ARG A 93 5.46 -3.36 -5.22
CA ARG A 93 4.97 -2.12 -5.85
C ARG A 93 3.62 -1.69 -5.28
N ARG A 94 2.85 -2.62 -4.74
CA ARG A 94 1.53 -2.39 -4.14
C ARG A 94 1.53 -2.86 -2.70
N ILE A 95 1.14 -1.99 -1.80
CA ILE A 95 1.05 -2.27 -0.38
C ILE A 95 -0.32 -2.86 -0.07
N PRO A 96 -0.39 -4.02 0.60
CA PRO A 96 -1.67 -4.66 0.88
C PRO A 96 -2.50 -3.87 1.90
N ASP A 97 -3.79 -4.19 1.97
CA ASP A 97 -4.63 -3.74 3.07
C ASP A 97 -4.06 -4.21 4.41
N LEU A 98 -4.26 -3.42 5.44
CA LEU A 98 -3.93 -3.85 6.80
C LEU A 98 -4.77 -5.06 7.19
N THR A 99 -4.13 -6.04 7.79
CA THR A 99 -4.80 -7.25 8.28
C THR A 99 -5.62 -6.93 9.53
N THR A 100 -6.62 -7.76 9.83
CA THR A 100 -7.41 -7.65 11.06
C THR A 100 -6.51 -7.60 12.30
N ARG A 101 -5.47 -8.44 12.34
CA ARG A 101 -4.50 -8.47 13.44
C ARG A 101 -3.73 -7.16 13.60
N GLN A 102 -3.37 -6.51 12.49
CA GLN A 102 -2.72 -5.21 12.50
C GLN A 102 -3.69 -4.12 12.95
N LEU A 103 -4.93 -4.15 12.48
CA LEU A 103 -5.98 -3.21 12.89
C LEU A 103 -6.30 -3.32 14.38
N ASP A 104 -6.33 -4.52 14.94
CA ASP A 104 -6.59 -4.75 16.36
C ASP A 104 -5.52 -4.13 17.28
N ARG A 105 -4.30 -3.94 16.76
CA ARG A 105 -3.19 -3.31 17.49
C ARG A 105 -3.14 -1.79 17.33
N MET A 106 -3.97 -1.24 16.47
CA MET A 106 -4.04 0.20 16.27
C MET A 106 -4.72 0.91 17.43
N HIS A 107 -4.35 2.18 17.61
CA HIS A 107 -5.09 3.07 18.48
C HIS A 107 -6.57 3.12 18.05
N GLN A 108 -7.47 3.14 19.03
CA GLN A 108 -8.92 3.05 18.80
C GLN A 108 -9.44 4.09 17.80
N GLN A 109 -9.00 5.34 17.91
CA GLN A 109 -9.42 6.41 17.00
C GLN A 109 -8.98 6.12 15.57
N LEU A 110 -7.72 5.72 15.37
CA LEU A 110 -7.19 5.40 14.04
C LEU A 110 -7.92 4.20 13.42
N ARG A 111 -8.27 3.20 14.22
CA ARG A 111 -9.06 2.05 13.76
C ARG A 111 -10.46 2.45 13.31
N ARG A 112 -11.10 3.40 14.01
CA ARG A 112 -12.38 3.98 13.57
C ARG A 112 -12.24 4.73 12.26
N ASP A 113 -11.22 5.56 12.15
CA ASP A 113 -10.93 6.34 10.93
C ASP A 113 -10.68 5.40 9.74
N HIS A 114 -10.00 4.28 9.96
CA HIS A 114 -9.81 3.25 8.95
C HIS A 114 -11.13 2.64 8.49
N GLY A 115 -12.01 2.27 9.44
CA GLY A 115 -13.33 1.73 9.12
C GLY A 115 -14.18 2.71 8.31
N GLU A 116 -14.18 3.97 8.67
CA GLU A 116 -14.88 5.03 7.94
C GLU A 116 -14.28 5.25 6.55
N TRP A 117 -12.95 5.21 6.41
CA TRP A 117 -12.27 5.30 5.13
C TRP A 117 -12.69 4.17 4.19
N VAL A 118 -12.65 2.93 4.66
CA VAL A 118 -13.03 1.75 3.89
C VAL A 118 -14.49 1.87 3.44
N GLN A 119 -15.39 2.27 4.32
CA GLN A 119 -16.81 2.43 4.02
C GLN A 119 -17.04 3.50 2.94
N ARG A 120 -16.39 4.65 3.05
CA ARG A 120 -16.50 5.73 2.06
C ARG A 120 -15.96 5.30 0.70
N THR A 121 -14.80 4.68 0.67
CA THR A 121 -14.18 4.19 -0.58
C THR A 121 -15.06 3.15 -1.23
N TRP A 122 -15.58 2.18 -0.48
CA TRP A 122 -16.49 1.17 -0.99
C TRP A 122 -17.75 1.78 -1.59
N THR A 123 -18.38 2.72 -0.90
CA THR A 123 -19.58 3.41 -1.38
C THR A 123 -19.32 4.17 -2.68
N THR A 124 -18.18 4.85 -2.77
CA THR A 124 -17.78 5.58 -3.97
C THR A 124 -17.55 4.63 -5.14
N ASP A 125 -16.87 3.52 -4.91
CA ASP A 125 -16.58 2.53 -5.95
C ASP A 125 -17.85 1.84 -6.45
N VAL A 126 -18.77 1.47 -5.56
CA VAL A 126 -20.08 0.91 -5.93
C VAL A 126 -20.85 1.91 -6.78
N SER A 127 -20.94 3.15 -6.37
CA SER A 127 -21.65 4.19 -7.10
C SER A 127 -21.06 4.44 -8.50
N ALA A 128 -19.74 4.44 -8.60
CA ALA A 128 -19.05 4.62 -9.89
C ALA A 128 -19.32 3.47 -10.84
N ILE A 129 -19.27 2.23 -10.37
CA ILE A 129 -19.57 1.03 -11.18
C ILE A 129 -21.03 1.01 -11.59
N GLU A 130 -21.95 1.29 -10.68
CA GLU A 130 -23.38 1.39 -10.97
C GLU A 130 -23.63 2.42 -12.07
N HIS A 131 -23.04 3.61 -11.96
CA HIS A 131 -23.16 4.67 -12.96
C HIS A 131 -22.63 4.22 -14.33
N GLN A 132 -21.50 3.56 -14.38
CA GLN A 132 -20.95 3.02 -15.63
C GLN A 132 -21.87 1.98 -16.27
N LEU A 133 -22.43 1.08 -15.48
CA LEU A 133 -23.35 0.05 -15.99
C LEU A 133 -24.65 0.66 -16.52
N VAL A 134 -25.21 1.63 -15.82
CA VAL A 134 -26.42 2.35 -16.28
C VAL A 134 -26.12 3.11 -17.58
N SER A 135 -24.96 3.74 -17.69
CA SER A 135 -24.53 4.44 -18.92
C SER A 135 -24.35 3.49 -20.11
N ALA A 136 -24.00 2.24 -19.84
CA ALA A 136 -23.88 1.18 -20.86
C ALA A 136 -25.22 0.53 -21.22
N GLY A 137 -26.34 0.97 -20.66
CA GLY A 137 -27.69 0.48 -20.97
C GLY A 137 -28.19 -0.62 -20.04
N VAL A 138 -27.53 -0.88 -18.94
CA VAL A 138 -27.96 -1.86 -17.92
C VAL A 138 -29.06 -1.25 -17.07
N ASP A 139 -30.11 -2.02 -16.77
CA ASP A 139 -31.17 -1.59 -15.85
C ASP A 139 -30.58 -1.20 -14.49
N ARG A 140 -31.07 -0.10 -13.91
CA ARG A 140 -30.53 0.48 -12.67
C ARG A 140 -30.52 -0.51 -11.51
N ARG A 141 -31.54 -1.35 -11.37
CA ARG A 141 -31.61 -2.35 -10.30
C ARG A 141 -30.57 -3.45 -10.48
N VAL A 142 -30.40 -3.90 -11.72
CA VAL A 142 -29.38 -4.89 -12.07
C VAL A 142 -27.98 -4.32 -11.91
N ALA A 143 -27.77 -3.06 -12.32
CA ALA A 143 -26.51 -2.36 -12.17
C ALA A 143 -26.08 -2.24 -10.69
N ALA A 144 -27.01 -1.91 -9.80
CA ALA A 144 -26.75 -1.82 -8.37
C ALA A 144 -26.29 -3.15 -7.78
N ILE A 145 -26.99 -4.24 -8.09
CA ILE A 145 -26.65 -5.59 -7.63
C ILE A 145 -25.29 -6.03 -8.20
N ALA A 146 -25.06 -5.79 -9.48
CA ALA A 146 -23.80 -6.16 -10.13
C ALA A 146 -22.61 -5.38 -9.56
N ALA A 147 -22.76 -4.09 -9.28
CA ALA A 147 -21.71 -3.27 -8.69
C ALA A 147 -21.32 -3.74 -7.29
N GLU A 148 -22.27 -4.08 -6.46
CA GLU A 148 -22.02 -4.64 -5.13
C GLU A 148 -21.26 -5.97 -5.21
N ASN A 149 -21.66 -6.87 -6.10
CA ASN A 149 -21.02 -8.17 -6.26
C ASN A 149 -19.59 -8.10 -6.80
N VAL A 150 -19.25 -7.07 -7.56
CA VAL A 150 -17.89 -6.89 -8.10
C VAL A 150 -16.92 -6.45 -7.02
N ILE A 151 -17.38 -5.65 -6.04
CA ILE A 151 -16.55 -5.05 -5.02
C ILE A 151 -16.46 -5.91 -3.76
N THR A 152 -17.49 -6.68 -3.44
CA THR A 152 -17.47 -7.58 -2.28
C THR A 152 -16.61 -8.81 -2.61
N PRO A 153 -15.45 -9.00 -1.98
CA PRO A 153 -14.72 -10.25 -2.15
C PRO A 153 -15.58 -11.38 -1.57
N THR A 154 -15.81 -12.39 -2.37
CA THR A 154 -16.42 -13.62 -1.90
C THR A 154 -15.58 -14.20 -0.79
N SER A 155 -16.10 -14.17 0.43
CA SER A 155 -15.52 -14.85 1.57
C SER A 155 -15.57 -16.35 1.28
N SER A 156 -14.43 -16.91 0.96
CA SER A 156 -14.24 -18.37 0.96
C SER A 156 -13.60 -18.77 2.26
#